data_4ca264a6d5036d0047715fcc49deaad3
#
_entry.id   4ca264a6d5036d0047715fcc49deaad3
#
_cell.length_a   1.000
_cell.length_b   1.000
_cell.length_c   1.000
_cell.angle_alpha   90.00
_cell.angle_beta   90.00
_cell.angle_gamma   90.00
#
_symmetry.space_group_name_H-M   'P 1'
#
loop_
_entity.id
_entity.type
_entity.pdbx_description
1 polymer ?
#
loop_
_entity_poly.entity_id
_entity_poly.type
_entity_poly.pdbx_seq_one_letter_code
_entity_poly.pdbx_strand_id
1 'polypeptide(L)'
;MISPYKNTFRVSQAYRHLRSDGTYHQGYDLVGIGDKHIYSPVYGTVIRAGWECATLPQKGFGQRVVLRVGRTNYYMYFGHLSQINVAAGQKLKPGDLIGVEGSTGHSTGSHLHWEIRINDIKTGYVSVYHYAGIPNMPGSAAYTSNWAAEIFGPGNLKKSTSGYPQRLYNAALQGALGINQDGIFGANTEKAVKAFQA
;
A
#
# COMPACT_ATOMS: atom_id res chain seq x y z
N MET A 1 -3.76 11.29 2.06
CA MET A 1 -3.39 10.04 2.74
C MET A 1 -3.58 8.88 1.78
N ILE A 2 -2.59 8.02 1.62
CA ILE A 2 -2.73 6.78 0.85
C ILE A 2 -3.18 5.69 1.81
N SER A 3 -4.26 4.98 1.52
CA SER A 3 -4.81 3.96 2.41
C SER A 3 -5.26 2.72 1.62
N PRO A 4 -5.05 1.52 2.14
CA PRO A 4 -5.63 0.30 1.57
C PRO A 4 -7.12 0.13 1.89
N TYR A 5 -7.72 0.98 2.74
CA TYR A 5 -9.14 1.00 3.02
C TYR A 5 -9.82 2.22 2.40
N LYS A 6 -11.02 2.05 1.86
CA LYS A 6 -11.88 3.14 1.37
C LYS A 6 -12.73 3.78 2.48
N ASN A 7 -12.84 3.10 3.61
CA ASN A 7 -13.66 3.50 4.75
C ASN A 7 -12.78 3.75 5.98
N THR A 8 -13.42 3.92 7.12
CA THR A 8 -12.77 4.12 8.40
C THR A 8 -11.93 2.91 8.80
N PHE A 9 -10.73 3.14 9.28
CA PHE A 9 -9.84 2.13 9.85
C PHE A 9 -9.05 2.74 11.01
N ARG A 10 -8.44 1.88 11.82
CA ARG A 10 -7.53 2.29 12.90
C ARG A 10 -6.19 1.61 12.77
N VAL A 11 -5.14 2.24 13.28
CA VAL A 11 -3.83 1.62 13.47
C VAL A 11 -3.90 0.79 14.77
N SER A 12 -3.72 -0.52 14.68
CA SER A 12 -3.61 -1.39 15.85
C SER A 12 -2.18 -1.57 16.31
N GLN A 13 -1.21 -1.60 15.37
CA GLN A 13 0.21 -1.60 15.68
C GLN A 13 0.98 -0.76 14.65
N ALA A 14 1.81 0.17 15.14
CA ALA A 14 2.56 1.09 14.31
C ALA A 14 3.88 0.49 13.79
N TYR A 15 4.47 1.11 12.78
CA TYR A 15 5.80 0.79 12.29
C TYR A 15 6.85 1.03 13.38
N ARG A 16 7.80 0.08 13.53
CA ARG A 16 8.86 0.05 14.55
C ARG A 16 8.34 -0.01 16.00
N HIS A 17 7.10 -0.44 16.20
CA HIS A 17 6.68 -0.84 17.53
C HIS A 17 7.55 -2.00 18.02
N LEU A 18 8.12 -1.87 19.24
CA LEU A 18 8.92 -2.92 19.87
C LEU A 18 7.96 -4.02 20.35
N ARG A 19 8.15 -5.23 19.85
CA ARG A 19 7.37 -6.41 20.24
C ARG A 19 7.94 -7.06 21.49
N SER A 20 7.18 -7.90 22.14
CA SER A 20 7.59 -8.62 23.36
C SER A 20 8.79 -9.58 23.15
N ASP A 21 9.00 -10.02 21.91
CA ASP A 21 10.14 -10.85 21.51
C ASP A 21 11.42 -10.06 21.21
N GLY A 22 11.41 -8.74 21.43
CA GLY A 22 12.55 -7.84 21.17
C GLY A 22 12.70 -7.43 19.70
N THR A 23 11.84 -7.87 18.81
CA THR A 23 11.85 -7.46 17.39
C THR A 23 11.03 -6.18 17.16
N TYR A 24 11.33 -5.48 16.08
CA TYR A 24 10.55 -4.32 15.66
C TYR A 24 9.53 -4.69 14.59
N HIS A 25 8.32 -4.15 14.71
CA HIS A 25 7.28 -4.28 13.71
C HIS A 25 7.69 -3.60 12.40
N GLN A 26 7.66 -4.31 11.29
CA GLN A 26 8.21 -3.86 10.01
C GLN A 26 7.21 -3.10 9.13
N GLY A 27 5.94 -3.10 9.51
CA GLY A 27 4.85 -2.46 8.78
C GLY A 27 3.85 -1.77 9.71
N TYR A 28 2.64 -1.62 9.23
CA TYR A 28 1.47 -1.25 10.02
C TYR A 28 0.52 -2.44 10.12
N ASP A 29 -0.05 -2.64 11.30
CA ASP A 29 -1.25 -3.45 11.45
C ASP A 29 -2.45 -2.51 11.50
N LEU A 30 -3.33 -2.67 10.53
CA LEU A 30 -4.50 -1.85 10.32
C LEU A 30 -5.77 -2.70 10.48
N VAL A 31 -6.79 -2.15 11.11
CA VAL A 31 -8.09 -2.81 11.29
C VAL A 31 -9.18 -1.95 10.66
N GLY A 32 -9.84 -2.48 9.65
CA GLY A 32 -10.99 -1.84 9.03
C GLY A 32 -12.18 -1.79 9.98
N ILE A 33 -12.91 -0.68 9.98
CA ILE A 33 -14.12 -0.48 10.78
C ILE A 33 -15.33 -0.54 9.85
N GLY A 34 -16.15 -1.60 10.03
CA GLY A 34 -17.28 -1.89 9.14
C GLY A 34 -16.87 -2.68 7.90
N ASP A 35 -16.25 -2.04 6.93
CA ASP A 35 -15.77 -2.70 5.71
C ASP A 35 -14.35 -3.25 5.88
N LYS A 36 -14.16 -4.51 5.49
CA LYS A 36 -12.89 -5.26 5.59
C LYS A 36 -12.20 -5.43 4.22
N HIS A 37 -12.75 -4.87 3.15
CA HIS A 37 -12.14 -4.95 1.84
C HIS A 37 -10.85 -4.14 1.76
N ILE A 38 -9.85 -4.73 1.13
CA ILE A 38 -8.53 -4.15 0.90
C ILE A 38 -8.41 -3.76 -0.56
N TYR A 39 -8.02 -2.52 -0.80
CA TYR A 39 -7.91 -1.95 -2.14
C TYR A 39 -6.48 -1.54 -2.44
N SER A 40 -6.12 -1.53 -3.73
CA SER A 40 -4.83 -1.02 -4.15
C SER A 40 -4.75 0.48 -3.87
N PRO A 41 -3.74 0.93 -3.11
CA PRO A 41 -3.56 2.37 -2.85
C PRO A 41 -2.81 3.08 -3.97
N VAL A 42 -2.26 2.34 -4.94
CA VAL A 42 -1.38 2.87 -6.00
C VAL A 42 -1.56 2.09 -7.31
N TYR A 43 -1.03 2.64 -8.41
CA TYR A 43 -0.80 1.87 -9.63
C TYR A 43 0.32 0.86 -9.41
N GLY A 44 0.12 -0.39 -9.84
CA GLY A 44 1.15 -1.41 -9.68
C GLY A 44 0.83 -2.70 -10.44
N THR A 45 1.78 -3.62 -10.33
CA THR A 45 1.64 -4.99 -10.85
C THR A 45 1.73 -5.97 -9.69
N VAL A 46 0.78 -6.88 -9.60
CA VAL A 46 0.81 -7.98 -8.61
C VAL A 46 1.97 -8.91 -8.95
N ILE A 47 2.90 -9.06 -8.03
CA ILE A 47 4.07 -9.92 -8.18
C ILE A 47 3.81 -11.30 -7.56
N ARG A 48 3.08 -11.33 -6.44
CA ARG A 48 2.67 -12.56 -5.74
C ARG A 48 1.25 -12.40 -5.23
N ALA A 49 0.49 -13.49 -5.31
CA ALA A 49 -0.85 -13.59 -4.72
C ALA A 49 -1.03 -15.04 -4.26
N GLY A 50 -1.30 -15.26 -2.97
CA GLY A 50 -1.47 -16.58 -2.38
C GLY A 50 -0.77 -16.75 -1.03
N TRP A 51 -0.68 -17.98 -0.58
CA TRP A 51 -0.01 -18.34 0.66
C TRP A 51 1.50 -18.04 0.60
N GLU A 52 2.05 -17.48 1.67
CA GLU A 52 3.51 -17.33 1.81
C GLU A 52 4.19 -18.70 1.86
N CYS A 53 3.63 -19.62 2.64
CA CYS A 53 4.04 -21.00 2.73
C CYS A 53 2.79 -21.88 2.80
N ALA A 54 2.45 -22.54 1.71
CA ALA A 54 1.24 -23.36 1.63
C ALA A 54 1.27 -24.59 2.55
N THR A 55 2.47 -25.10 2.85
CA THR A 55 2.67 -26.24 3.77
C THR A 55 2.69 -25.85 5.24
N LEU A 56 2.81 -24.55 5.55
CA LEU A 56 2.82 -24.00 6.89
C LEU A 56 1.93 -22.74 6.95
N PRO A 57 0.60 -22.89 6.78
CA PRO A 57 -0.31 -21.76 6.59
C PRO A 57 -0.42 -20.83 7.80
N GLN A 58 0.00 -21.26 8.99
CA GLN A 58 0.03 -20.48 10.22
C GLN A 58 1.32 -19.66 10.39
N LYS A 59 2.27 -19.70 9.44
CA LYS A 59 3.52 -18.92 9.50
C LYS A 59 3.47 -17.67 8.63
N GLY A 60 4.26 -16.66 9.04
CA GLY A 60 4.50 -15.44 8.30
C GLY A 60 3.23 -14.67 7.98
N PHE A 61 3.12 -14.16 6.76
CA PHE A 61 1.97 -13.36 6.30
C PHE A 61 0.70 -14.17 6.03
N GLY A 62 0.74 -15.52 6.08
CA GLY A 62 -0.39 -16.34 5.66
C GLY A 62 -0.73 -16.12 4.17
N GLN A 63 -1.99 -15.83 3.87
CA GLN A 63 -2.39 -15.36 2.54
C GLN A 63 -1.94 -13.91 2.36
N ARG A 64 -1.22 -13.66 1.26
CA ARG A 64 -0.67 -12.35 0.98
C ARG A 64 -0.77 -11.96 -0.49
N VAL A 65 -0.78 -10.66 -0.72
CA VAL A 65 -0.52 -10.05 -2.02
C VAL A 65 0.73 -9.18 -1.92
N VAL A 66 1.59 -9.26 -2.94
CA VAL A 66 2.74 -8.36 -3.10
C VAL A 66 2.54 -7.58 -4.38
N LEU A 67 2.47 -6.26 -4.27
CA LEU A 67 2.28 -5.32 -5.36
C LEU A 67 3.57 -4.55 -5.60
N ARG A 68 4.14 -4.65 -6.80
CA ARG A 68 5.21 -3.75 -7.24
C ARG A 68 4.59 -2.42 -7.66
N VAL A 69 5.04 -1.33 -7.06
CA VAL A 69 4.52 0.03 -7.31
C VAL A 69 5.04 0.54 -8.66
N GLY A 70 4.16 0.68 -9.62
CA GLY A 70 4.51 1.13 -10.98
C GLY A 70 5.68 0.35 -11.57
N ARG A 71 6.68 1.06 -12.12
CA ARG A 71 7.98 0.50 -12.55
C ARG A 71 9.11 0.76 -11.56
N THR A 72 8.79 1.13 -10.33
CA THR A 72 9.77 1.41 -9.28
C THR A 72 10.35 0.11 -8.68
N ASN A 73 11.30 0.25 -7.77
CA ASN A 73 11.81 -0.83 -6.93
C ASN A 73 11.11 -0.91 -5.55
N TYR A 74 9.93 -0.28 -5.41
CA TYR A 74 9.12 -0.38 -4.19
C TYR A 74 8.06 -1.46 -4.32
N TYR A 75 7.88 -2.22 -3.24
CA TYR A 75 6.93 -3.33 -3.14
C TYR A 75 6.06 -3.14 -1.90
N MET A 76 4.74 -3.23 -2.09
CA MET A 76 3.76 -3.20 -1.01
C MET A 76 3.29 -4.61 -0.71
N TYR A 77 3.31 -4.98 0.55
CA TYR A 77 2.87 -6.27 1.06
C TYR A 77 1.57 -6.10 1.82
N PHE A 78 0.60 -6.94 1.49
CA PHE A 78 -0.71 -7.02 2.12
C PHE A 78 -0.83 -8.42 2.71
N GLY A 79 -0.65 -8.56 4.02
CA GLY A 79 -0.62 -9.84 4.73
C GLY A 79 -1.89 -10.14 5.51
N HIS A 80 -1.99 -11.39 5.97
CA HIS A 80 -3.04 -11.95 6.81
C HIS A 80 -4.43 -11.97 6.16
N LEU A 81 -4.51 -11.90 4.82
CA LEU A 81 -5.77 -11.84 4.07
C LEU A 81 -6.61 -13.10 4.31
N SER A 82 -7.93 -12.94 4.42
CA SER A 82 -8.89 -14.05 4.42
C SER A 82 -9.28 -14.47 3.00
N GLN A 83 -9.24 -13.52 2.06
CA GLN A 83 -9.55 -13.74 0.64
C GLN A 83 -8.63 -12.89 -0.23
N ILE A 84 -8.22 -13.46 -1.37
CA ILE A 84 -7.46 -12.77 -2.42
C ILE A 84 -8.32 -12.70 -3.67
N ASN A 85 -8.44 -11.50 -4.26
CA ASN A 85 -9.26 -11.20 -5.42
C ASN A 85 -8.43 -10.85 -6.68
N VAL A 86 -7.13 -11.04 -6.62
CA VAL A 86 -6.19 -10.70 -7.69
C VAL A 86 -5.25 -11.87 -7.98
N ALA A 87 -4.64 -11.87 -9.16
CA ALA A 87 -3.65 -12.87 -9.57
C ALA A 87 -2.29 -12.23 -9.87
N ALA A 88 -1.21 -13.02 -9.76
CA ALA A 88 0.12 -12.59 -10.17
C ALA A 88 0.14 -12.17 -11.66
N GLY A 89 0.83 -11.08 -11.98
CA GLY A 89 0.85 -10.45 -13.28
C GLY A 89 -0.27 -9.42 -13.52
N GLN A 90 -1.31 -9.39 -12.71
CA GLN A 90 -2.41 -8.44 -12.85
C GLN A 90 -1.92 -7.00 -12.57
N LYS A 91 -2.31 -6.06 -13.44
CA LYS A 91 -2.09 -4.63 -13.26
C LYS A 91 -3.26 -4.05 -12.49
N LEU A 92 -2.95 -3.26 -11.47
CA LEU A 92 -3.93 -2.59 -10.62
C LEU A 92 -3.77 -1.08 -10.72
N LYS A 93 -4.89 -0.40 -10.63
CA LYS A 93 -4.99 1.04 -10.38
C LYS A 93 -5.47 1.29 -8.96
N PRO A 94 -5.28 2.50 -8.42
CA PRO A 94 -5.84 2.86 -7.14
C PRO A 94 -7.35 2.54 -7.09
N GLY A 95 -7.79 1.83 -6.03
CA GLY A 95 -9.16 1.41 -5.80
C GLY A 95 -9.60 0.09 -6.37
N ASP A 96 -8.74 -0.59 -7.07
CA ASP A 96 -9.02 -1.97 -7.45
C ASP A 96 -8.98 -2.87 -6.22
N LEU A 97 -9.93 -3.79 -6.12
CA LEU A 97 -10.04 -4.72 -4.99
C LEU A 97 -8.87 -5.70 -5.01
N ILE A 98 -8.13 -5.77 -3.91
CA ILE A 98 -7.03 -6.73 -3.70
C ILE A 98 -7.54 -7.99 -2.99
N GLY A 99 -8.35 -7.82 -1.95
CA GLY A 99 -8.80 -8.92 -1.11
C GLY A 99 -9.60 -8.45 0.10
N VAL A 100 -9.65 -9.29 1.11
CA VAL A 100 -10.37 -9.04 2.37
C VAL A 100 -9.41 -9.24 3.54
N GLU A 101 -9.45 -8.30 4.50
CA GLU A 101 -8.77 -8.43 5.80
C GLU A 101 -9.09 -9.78 6.46
N GLY A 102 -8.10 -10.37 7.13
CA GLY A 102 -8.29 -11.63 7.81
C GLY A 102 -7.30 -11.84 8.96
N SER A 103 -7.06 -13.10 9.28
CA SER A 103 -6.18 -13.52 10.37
C SER A 103 -5.39 -14.78 10.00
N THR A 104 -5.01 -14.91 8.72
CA THR A 104 -4.18 -16.04 8.27
C THR A 104 -2.70 -15.82 8.60
N GLY A 105 -1.92 -16.89 8.64
CA GLY A 105 -0.50 -16.81 9.00
C GLY A 105 -0.27 -16.60 10.50
N HIS A 106 0.83 -15.92 10.84
CA HIS A 106 1.17 -15.59 12.21
C HIS A 106 0.39 -14.34 12.67
N SER A 107 -0.85 -14.56 13.11
CA SER A 107 -1.78 -13.49 13.49
C SER A 107 -2.56 -13.88 14.73
N THR A 108 -2.83 -12.90 15.60
CA THR A 108 -3.61 -13.06 16.84
C THR A 108 -5.05 -12.56 16.71
N GLY A 109 -5.43 -12.01 15.57
CA GLY A 109 -6.77 -11.48 15.30
C GLY A 109 -6.88 -10.80 13.95
N SER A 110 -8.09 -10.47 13.53
CA SER A 110 -8.34 -9.86 12.21
C SER A 110 -7.66 -8.50 12.08
N HIS A 111 -6.74 -8.40 11.14
CA HIS A 111 -6.06 -7.16 10.73
C HIS A 111 -5.42 -7.31 9.36
N LEU A 112 -5.07 -6.20 8.73
CA LEU A 112 -4.18 -6.15 7.59
C LEU A 112 -2.78 -5.78 8.09
N HIS A 113 -1.80 -6.66 7.88
CA HIS A 113 -0.40 -6.25 7.95
C HIS A 113 0.00 -5.60 6.62
N TRP A 114 0.37 -4.33 6.65
CA TRP A 114 0.76 -3.56 5.48
C TRP A 114 2.16 -2.99 5.62
N GLU A 115 3.07 -3.41 4.74
CA GLU A 115 4.45 -2.93 4.74
C GLU A 115 4.93 -2.55 3.34
N ILE A 116 5.98 -1.74 3.29
CA ILE A 116 6.65 -1.34 2.05
C ILE A 116 8.13 -1.75 2.14
N ARG A 117 8.63 -2.35 1.05
CA ARG A 117 10.05 -2.72 0.92
C ARG A 117 10.66 -2.13 -0.33
N ILE A 118 11.98 -1.85 -0.27
CA ILE A 118 12.80 -1.55 -1.43
C ILE A 118 13.43 -2.85 -1.93
N ASN A 119 13.47 -3.05 -3.25
CA ASN A 119 14.07 -4.20 -3.93
C ASN A 119 13.50 -5.58 -3.53
N ASP A 120 12.32 -5.63 -2.93
CA ASP A 120 11.66 -6.89 -2.52
C ASP A 120 12.50 -7.76 -1.57
N ILE A 121 13.38 -7.17 -0.79
CA ILE A 121 14.26 -7.88 0.14
C ILE A 121 13.80 -7.75 1.59
N LYS A 122 14.09 -8.77 2.42
CA LYS A 122 13.67 -8.83 3.82
C LYS A 122 14.23 -7.72 4.71
N THR A 123 15.28 -7.04 4.29
CA THR A 123 15.91 -5.94 5.03
C THR A 123 15.60 -4.56 4.47
N GLY A 124 14.84 -4.49 3.37
CA GLY A 124 14.53 -3.25 2.66
C GLY A 124 13.29 -2.51 3.18
N TYR A 125 12.93 -2.66 4.45
CA TYR A 125 11.76 -2.00 5.03
C TYR A 125 11.88 -0.49 5.03
N VAL A 126 10.79 0.17 4.65
CA VAL A 126 10.67 1.62 4.72
C VAL A 126 9.41 2.03 5.48
N SER A 127 9.46 3.17 6.13
CA SER A 127 8.35 3.64 6.93
C SER A 127 7.11 3.90 6.08
N VAL A 128 6.05 3.15 6.32
CA VAL A 128 4.74 3.39 5.70
C VAL A 128 4.21 4.79 6.04
N TYR A 129 4.52 5.33 7.22
CA TYR A 129 4.17 6.70 7.61
C TYR A 129 4.62 7.73 6.57
N HIS A 130 5.87 7.66 6.12
CA HIS A 130 6.40 8.59 5.13
C HIS A 130 5.73 8.48 3.76
N TYR A 131 5.17 7.32 3.41
CA TYR A 131 4.54 7.08 2.11
C TYR A 131 3.02 7.23 2.14
N ALA A 132 2.39 6.91 3.26
CA ALA A 132 0.93 6.89 3.36
C ALA A 132 0.35 8.12 4.06
N GLY A 133 1.14 8.82 4.87
CA GLY A 133 0.65 9.92 5.71
C GLY A 133 -0.25 9.44 6.86
N ILE A 134 -0.22 8.14 7.20
CA ILE A 134 -0.93 7.57 8.34
C ILE A 134 -0.08 7.82 9.59
N PRO A 135 -0.60 8.45 10.65
CA PRO A 135 0.17 8.67 11.88
C PRO A 135 0.77 7.40 12.46
N ASN A 136 2.05 7.45 12.84
CA ASN A 136 2.76 6.30 13.40
C ASN A 136 2.46 6.12 14.90
N MET A 137 1.19 5.94 15.23
CA MET A 137 0.71 5.82 16.61
C MET A 137 -0.31 4.68 16.72
N PRO A 138 -0.06 3.67 17.56
CA PRO A 138 -1.06 2.66 17.89
C PRO A 138 -2.31 3.31 18.50
N GLY A 139 -3.48 2.77 18.19
CA GLY A 139 -4.74 3.28 18.72
C GLY A 139 -5.15 4.66 18.20
N SER A 140 -4.51 5.16 17.16
CA SER A 140 -4.88 6.43 16.50
C SER A 140 -6.34 6.45 16.10
N ALA A 141 -6.92 7.66 16.03
CA ALA A 141 -8.29 7.85 15.58
C ALA A 141 -8.51 7.25 14.18
N ALA A 142 -9.74 6.85 13.93
CA ALA A 142 -10.15 6.35 12.63
C ALA A 142 -9.98 7.40 11.53
N TYR A 143 -9.52 6.95 10.38
CA TYR A 143 -9.37 7.79 9.20
C TYR A 143 -10.43 7.42 8.17
N THR A 144 -11.04 8.42 7.58
CA THR A 144 -11.79 8.26 6.34
C THR A 144 -10.91 8.72 5.20
N SER A 145 -10.64 7.84 4.25
CA SER A 145 -9.93 8.24 3.05
C SER A 145 -10.89 8.33 1.87
N ASN A 146 -11.12 9.53 1.38
CA ASN A 146 -11.70 9.74 0.06
C ASN A 146 -10.56 9.86 -0.96
N TRP A 147 -9.64 8.88 -0.92
CA TRP A 147 -8.37 8.93 -1.63
C TRP A 147 -8.51 9.06 -3.15
N ALA A 148 -9.54 8.50 -3.75
CA ALA A 148 -9.77 8.64 -5.18
C ALA A 148 -10.05 10.09 -5.57
N ALA A 149 -10.85 10.82 -4.79
CA ALA A 149 -11.10 12.23 -5.01
C ALA A 149 -9.90 13.10 -4.61
N GLU A 150 -9.16 12.73 -3.57
CA GLU A 150 -7.95 13.45 -3.13
C GLU A 150 -6.80 13.34 -4.15
N ILE A 151 -6.75 12.26 -4.92
CA ILE A 151 -5.65 11.99 -5.84
C ILE A 151 -6.00 12.36 -7.28
N PHE A 152 -7.20 12.03 -7.73
CA PHE A 152 -7.64 12.17 -9.12
C PHE A 152 -8.73 13.22 -9.31
N GLY A 153 -9.17 13.86 -8.23
CA GLY A 153 -10.14 14.96 -8.31
C GLY A 153 -9.59 16.16 -9.09
N PRO A 154 -10.46 16.94 -9.74
CA PRO A 154 -10.06 18.14 -10.46
C PRO A 154 -9.23 19.07 -9.57
N GLY A 155 -8.00 19.39 -9.95
CA GLY A 155 -7.10 20.27 -9.24
C GLY A 155 -6.20 19.62 -8.18
N ASN A 156 -6.31 18.31 -7.93
CA ASN A 156 -5.53 17.63 -6.88
C ASN A 156 -4.20 17.04 -7.35
N LEU A 157 -3.98 16.93 -8.64
CA LEU A 157 -2.66 16.61 -9.21
C LEU A 157 -1.76 17.85 -9.15
N LYS A 158 -1.41 18.27 -7.94
CA LYS A 158 -0.55 19.43 -7.74
C LYS A 158 0.92 19.05 -7.96
N LYS A 159 1.60 19.95 -8.65
CA LYS A 159 3.05 19.94 -8.78
C LYS A 159 3.68 20.01 -7.39
N SER A 160 4.10 18.90 -6.83
CA SER A 160 4.89 18.82 -5.61
C SER A 160 6.21 18.16 -5.91
N THR A 161 7.30 18.86 -5.63
CA THR A 161 8.67 18.41 -5.85
C THR A 161 9.33 17.94 -4.55
N SER A 162 8.64 18.03 -3.41
CA SER A 162 9.24 17.79 -2.10
C SER A 162 8.55 16.68 -1.32
N GLY A 163 9.38 15.83 -0.72
CA GLY A 163 8.97 14.77 0.20
C GLY A 163 8.97 13.37 -0.41
N TYR A 164 9.40 12.39 0.36
CA TYR A 164 9.48 10.98 -0.03
C TYR A 164 8.14 10.39 -0.49
N PRO A 165 7.01 10.66 0.18
CA PRO A 165 5.72 10.12 -0.24
C PRO A 165 5.32 10.58 -1.64
N GLN A 166 5.57 11.86 -1.94
CA GLN A 166 5.21 12.45 -3.21
C GLN A 166 6.02 11.87 -4.37
N ARG A 167 7.30 11.57 -4.15
CA ARG A 167 8.15 10.96 -5.19
C ARG A 167 7.70 9.56 -5.58
N LEU A 168 7.35 8.73 -4.60
CA LEU A 168 6.82 7.39 -4.88
C LEU A 168 5.52 7.47 -5.67
N TYR A 169 4.68 8.41 -5.29
CA TYR A 169 3.41 8.67 -5.90
C TYR A 169 3.55 9.14 -7.35
N ASN A 170 4.41 10.14 -7.56
CA ASN A 170 4.71 10.65 -8.89
C ASN A 170 5.31 9.56 -9.79
N ALA A 171 6.23 8.73 -9.28
CA ALA A 171 6.80 7.63 -10.02
C ALA A 171 5.77 6.58 -10.42
N ALA A 172 4.82 6.25 -9.53
CA ALA A 172 3.72 5.34 -9.83
C ALA A 172 2.78 5.90 -10.91
N LEU A 173 2.45 7.20 -10.82
CA LEU A 173 1.65 7.91 -11.82
C LEU A 173 2.37 7.95 -13.16
N GLN A 174 3.65 8.31 -13.17
CA GLN A 174 4.49 8.35 -14.37
C GLN A 174 4.56 6.97 -15.04
N GLY A 175 4.65 5.90 -14.24
CA GLY A 175 4.59 4.53 -14.74
C GLY A 175 3.27 4.17 -15.39
N ALA A 176 2.16 4.65 -14.84
CA ALA A 176 0.82 4.46 -15.41
C ALA A 176 0.65 5.23 -16.73
N LEU A 177 1.27 6.40 -16.84
CA LEU A 177 1.24 7.25 -18.04
C LEU A 177 2.28 6.83 -19.09
N GLY A 178 3.13 5.82 -18.80
CA GLY A 178 4.15 5.32 -19.73
C GLY A 178 5.33 6.26 -19.95
N ILE A 179 5.56 7.22 -19.07
CA ILE A 179 6.66 8.18 -19.12
C ILE A 179 7.79 7.85 -18.13
N ASN A 180 8.92 8.57 -18.23
CA ASN A 180 10.07 8.35 -17.33
C ASN A 180 9.69 8.55 -15.86
N GLN A 181 10.07 7.60 -15.00
CA GLN A 181 9.70 7.49 -13.61
C GLN A 181 10.79 8.05 -12.68
N ASP A 182 11.03 9.35 -12.74
CA ASP A 182 11.99 10.04 -11.86
C ASP A 182 11.41 10.43 -10.49
N GLY A 183 10.10 10.24 -10.32
CA GLY A 183 9.36 10.63 -9.10
C GLY A 183 9.18 12.15 -8.97
N ILE A 184 9.51 12.93 -10.00
CA ILE A 184 9.39 14.38 -10.02
C ILE A 184 8.17 14.78 -10.86
N PHE A 185 7.22 15.51 -10.28
CA PHE A 185 6.09 16.05 -11.06
C PHE A 185 6.56 17.27 -11.85
N GLY A 186 7.23 17.03 -12.98
CA GLY A 186 7.72 18.06 -13.89
C GLY A 186 6.77 18.31 -15.08
N ALA A 187 7.22 19.15 -16.03
CA ALA A 187 6.44 19.53 -17.21
C ALA A 187 6.00 18.33 -18.06
N ASN A 188 6.81 17.29 -18.20
CA ASN A 188 6.48 16.08 -18.95
C ASN A 188 5.35 15.28 -18.26
N THR A 189 5.40 15.18 -16.94
CA THR A 189 4.34 14.52 -16.15
C THR A 189 3.05 15.31 -16.25
N GLU A 190 3.11 16.63 -16.11
CA GLU A 190 1.94 17.51 -16.26
C GLU A 190 1.30 17.40 -17.64
N LYS A 191 2.11 17.39 -18.72
CA LYS A 191 1.63 17.23 -20.10
C LYS A 191 0.94 15.87 -20.29
N ALA A 192 1.55 14.78 -19.77
CA ALA A 192 0.98 13.44 -19.87
C ALA A 192 -0.32 13.29 -19.07
N VAL A 193 -0.41 13.91 -17.90
CA VAL A 193 -1.65 13.94 -17.10
C VAL A 193 -2.74 14.69 -17.84
N LYS A 194 -2.47 15.87 -18.40
CA LYS A 194 -3.45 16.63 -19.19
C LYS A 194 -3.94 15.86 -20.42
N ALA A 195 -3.04 15.15 -21.10
CA ALA A 195 -3.39 14.31 -22.25
C ALA A 195 -4.25 13.09 -21.85
N PHE A 196 -4.05 12.56 -20.64
CA PHE A 196 -4.85 11.44 -20.11
C PHE A 196 -6.25 11.88 -19.66
N GLN A 197 -6.40 13.14 -19.23
CA GLN A 197 -7.66 13.70 -18.73
C GLN A 197 -8.53 14.33 -19.84
N ALA A 198 -8.00 14.52 -21.04
CA ALA A 198 -8.72 15.04 -22.21
C ALA A 198 -9.48 13.92 -22.95
#